data_ea89b5fca7fa74b9824b257cb49bf84b
#
_entry.id   ea89b5fca7fa74b9824b257cb49bf84b
#
_cell.length_a   1.000
_cell.length_b   1.000
_cell.length_c   1.000
_cell.angle_alpha   90.00
_cell.angle_beta   90.00
_cell.angle_gamma   90.00
#
_symmetry.space_group_name_H-M   'P 1'
#
loop_
_entity.id
_entity.type
_entity.pdbx_description
1 polymer ?
#
loop_
_entity_poly.entity_id
_entity_poly.type
_entity_poly.pdbx_seq_one_letter_code
_entity_poly.pdbx_strand_id
1 'polypeptide(L)'
;DEFKRNMPGRIIGLSKDKYGKLCYRMALQTREQHIKREKATSNICTAQALLATMAGFYACYHGQDGIKTIAKRVHSIATYLNKALTKLGYVQKNELFFDTLYLELPENVSQQKLRTIALSKEVNLRYFDNGMVGLSVDETTDVKKLNVLLSIFCIAAEEPIIEVTDVTENSSINREMRRRTSFLTHEVFNKYHTETEM
;
A
#
# COMPACT_ATOMS: atom_id res chain seq x y z
N ASP A 1 12.63 15.34 -15.67
CA ASP A 1 12.01 15.80 -16.92
C ASP A 1 12.19 14.88 -18.13
N GLU A 2 13.14 13.95 -18.09
CA GLU A 2 13.43 13.01 -19.16
C GLU A 2 12.22 12.15 -19.56
N PHE A 3 11.49 11.65 -18.58
CA PHE A 3 10.36 10.75 -18.78
C PHE A 3 8.99 11.42 -18.98
N LYS A 4 8.91 12.75 -18.93
CA LYS A 4 7.64 13.47 -19.01
C LYS A 4 6.79 13.16 -20.26
N ARG A 5 7.45 12.82 -21.38
CA ARG A 5 6.77 12.48 -22.64
C ARG A 5 6.33 11.03 -22.71
N ASN A 6 6.88 10.17 -21.84
CA ASN A 6 6.55 8.75 -21.77
C ASN A 6 5.51 8.46 -20.67
N MET A 7 5.20 9.46 -19.86
CA MET A 7 4.23 9.31 -18.78
C MET A 7 2.82 9.12 -19.34
N PRO A 8 2.08 8.09 -18.94
CA PRO A 8 0.70 7.89 -19.35
C PRO A 8 -0.21 8.97 -18.74
N GLY A 9 -1.35 9.22 -19.38
CA GLY A 9 -2.34 10.18 -18.91
C GLY A 9 -2.11 11.61 -19.41
N ARG A 10 -2.82 12.54 -18.79
CA ARG A 10 -2.84 13.95 -19.14
C ARG A 10 -2.30 14.80 -18.00
N ILE A 11 -1.44 15.77 -18.32
CA ILE A 11 -0.94 16.73 -17.34
C ILE A 11 -1.74 18.00 -17.48
N ILE A 12 -2.31 18.46 -16.37
CA ILE A 12 -3.04 19.72 -16.27
C ILE A 12 -2.15 20.71 -15.51
N GLY A 13 -1.89 21.85 -16.14
CA GLY A 13 -1.13 22.94 -15.53
C GLY A 13 -1.98 24.18 -15.30
N LEU A 14 -1.48 25.10 -14.51
CA LEU A 14 -2.04 26.44 -14.36
C LEU A 14 -1.62 27.33 -15.53
N SER A 15 -2.57 28.08 -16.06
CA SER A 15 -2.39 29.07 -17.13
C SER A 15 -3.25 30.31 -16.84
N LYS A 16 -3.32 31.23 -17.76
CA LYS A 16 -4.22 32.38 -17.71
C LYS A 16 -5.14 32.35 -18.91
N ASP A 17 -6.40 32.72 -18.70
CA ASP A 17 -7.38 32.95 -19.77
C ASP A 17 -7.11 34.27 -20.50
N LYS A 18 -7.93 34.60 -21.50
CA LYS A 18 -7.82 35.83 -22.27
C LYS A 18 -8.03 37.10 -21.43
N TYR A 19 -8.56 37.00 -20.24
CA TYR A 19 -8.77 38.10 -19.30
C TYR A 19 -7.71 38.16 -18.20
N GLY A 20 -6.69 37.31 -18.27
CA GLY A 20 -5.61 37.23 -17.30
C GLY A 20 -5.94 36.46 -16.01
N LYS A 21 -7.15 35.85 -15.90
CA LYS A 21 -7.54 35.03 -14.74
C LYS A 21 -6.88 33.66 -14.80
N LEU A 22 -6.53 33.13 -13.64
CA LEU A 22 -6.00 31.78 -13.53
C LEU A 22 -7.03 30.75 -14.01
N CYS A 23 -6.58 29.83 -14.86
CA CYS A 23 -7.38 28.73 -15.36
C CYS A 23 -6.52 27.46 -15.51
N TYR A 24 -7.18 26.30 -15.53
CA TYR A 24 -6.52 25.03 -15.83
C TYR A 24 -6.38 24.84 -17.34
N ARG A 25 -5.23 24.29 -17.74
CA ARG A 25 -4.95 23.97 -19.14
C ARG A 25 -4.31 22.59 -19.24
N MET A 26 -4.76 21.79 -20.20
CA MET A 26 -4.07 20.56 -20.55
C MET A 26 -2.70 20.90 -21.18
N ALA A 27 -1.63 20.50 -20.48
CA ALA A 27 -0.26 20.79 -20.90
C ALA A 27 0.34 19.70 -21.79
N LEU A 28 0.01 18.43 -21.52
CA LEU A 28 0.43 17.28 -22.30
C LEU A 28 -0.77 16.41 -22.63
N GLN A 29 -1.12 16.35 -23.90
CA GLN A 29 -2.23 15.59 -24.46
C GLN A 29 -1.77 14.88 -25.75
N THR A 30 -2.67 14.21 -26.44
CA THR A 30 -2.37 13.49 -27.70
C THR A 30 -1.46 12.29 -27.52
N ARG A 31 -1.71 11.47 -26.48
CA ARG A 31 -0.96 10.25 -26.19
C ARG A 31 -1.77 8.99 -26.47
N GLU A 32 -3.05 9.18 -26.75
CA GLU A 32 -4.01 8.11 -26.96
C GLU A 32 -3.73 7.35 -28.27
N GLN A 33 -4.09 6.08 -28.28
CA GLN A 33 -3.84 5.17 -29.41
C GLN A 33 -4.53 5.63 -30.69
N HIS A 34 -5.72 6.22 -30.61
CA HIS A 34 -6.45 6.72 -31.79
C HIS A 34 -5.75 7.89 -32.49
N ILE A 35 -4.81 8.56 -31.80
CA ILE A 35 -4.01 9.67 -32.37
C ILE A 35 -2.60 9.19 -32.69
N LYS A 36 -1.93 8.58 -31.74
CA LYS A 36 -0.50 8.19 -31.85
C LYS A 36 -0.28 6.76 -32.35
N ARG A 37 -1.33 5.99 -32.51
CA ARG A 37 -1.29 4.59 -33.00
C ARG A 37 -0.29 3.74 -32.20
N GLU A 38 0.67 3.12 -32.84
CA GLU A 38 1.70 2.28 -32.21
C GLU A 38 2.66 3.07 -31.30
N LYS A 39 2.70 4.39 -31.40
CA LYS A 39 3.52 5.25 -30.54
C LYS A 39 2.78 5.76 -29.29
N ALA A 40 1.58 5.27 -29.07
CA ALA A 40 0.79 5.68 -27.89
C ALA A 40 1.44 5.16 -26.61
N THR A 41 1.48 6.02 -25.58
CA THR A 41 1.92 5.67 -24.23
C THR A 41 0.77 5.32 -23.29
N SER A 42 -0.47 5.55 -23.72
CA SER A 42 -1.68 5.22 -22.98
C SER A 42 -2.77 4.70 -23.90
N ASN A 43 -3.20 3.47 -23.65
CA ASN A 43 -4.28 2.80 -24.40
C ASN A 43 -5.60 2.77 -23.62
N ILE A 44 -5.60 3.21 -22.36
CA ILE A 44 -6.73 3.11 -21.44
C ILE A 44 -7.27 4.51 -21.19
N CYS A 45 -8.55 4.72 -21.51
CA CYS A 45 -9.18 6.03 -21.38
C CYS A 45 -10.01 6.16 -20.09
N THR A 46 -10.83 5.18 -19.75
CA THR A 46 -11.81 5.28 -18.65
C THR A 46 -11.74 4.15 -17.63
N ALA A 47 -10.81 3.21 -17.77
CA ALA A 47 -10.68 2.05 -16.88
C ALA A 47 -10.43 2.45 -15.41
N GLN A 48 -9.78 3.59 -15.17
CA GLN A 48 -9.50 4.13 -13.84
C GLN A 48 -10.70 4.87 -13.21
N ALA A 49 -11.78 5.13 -13.94
CA ALA A 49 -12.90 5.94 -13.43
C ALA A 49 -13.55 5.31 -12.19
N LEU A 50 -13.79 4.00 -12.20
CA LEU A 50 -14.34 3.29 -11.05
C LEU A 50 -13.40 3.37 -9.86
N LEU A 51 -12.11 3.12 -10.03
CA LEU A 51 -11.12 3.18 -8.95
C LEU A 51 -10.97 4.60 -8.39
N ALA A 52 -11.04 5.63 -9.23
CA ALA A 52 -11.04 7.02 -8.79
C ALA A 52 -12.27 7.35 -7.95
N THR A 53 -13.45 6.88 -8.36
CA THR A 53 -14.70 7.03 -7.61
C THR A 53 -14.62 6.31 -6.26
N MET A 54 -14.17 5.06 -6.25
CA MET A 54 -13.98 4.29 -5.01
C MET A 54 -13.00 4.99 -4.05
N ALA A 55 -11.90 5.53 -4.54
CA ALA A 55 -10.95 6.28 -3.71
C ALA A 55 -11.58 7.55 -3.11
N GLY A 56 -12.42 8.26 -3.88
CA GLY A 56 -13.18 9.40 -3.39
C GLY A 56 -14.16 9.02 -2.28
N PHE A 57 -14.96 7.99 -2.48
CA PHE A 57 -15.88 7.49 -1.47
C PHE A 57 -15.16 6.94 -0.23
N TYR A 58 -14.07 6.23 -0.41
CA TYR A 58 -13.24 5.76 0.72
C TYR A 58 -12.76 6.94 1.57
N ALA A 59 -12.28 8.02 0.93
CA ALA A 59 -11.85 9.22 1.64
C ALA A 59 -13.01 9.93 2.36
N CYS A 60 -14.21 9.98 1.76
CA CYS A 60 -15.41 10.55 2.41
C CYS A 60 -15.85 9.71 3.60
N TYR A 61 -15.95 8.38 3.42
CA TYR A 61 -16.41 7.46 4.46
C TYR A 61 -15.52 7.49 5.70
N HIS A 62 -14.21 7.37 5.51
CA HIS A 62 -13.26 7.29 6.63
C HIS A 62 -12.84 8.66 7.17
N GLY A 63 -12.87 9.68 6.36
CA GLY A 63 -12.37 10.99 6.73
C GLY A 63 -10.89 11.00 7.09
N GLN A 64 -10.41 12.14 7.58
CA GLN A 64 -9.01 12.30 7.96
C GLN A 64 -8.58 11.36 9.09
N ASP A 65 -9.39 11.25 10.12
CA ASP A 65 -9.04 10.48 11.34
C ASP A 65 -9.18 8.98 11.12
N GLY A 66 -10.19 8.54 10.37
CA GLY A 66 -10.34 7.15 9.98
C GLY A 66 -9.15 6.64 9.16
N ILE A 67 -8.71 7.39 8.15
CA ILE A 67 -7.54 7.04 7.34
C ILE A 67 -6.26 6.99 8.19
N LYS A 68 -6.08 7.93 9.13
CA LYS A 68 -4.95 7.89 10.07
C LYS A 68 -4.97 6.65 10.97
N THR A 69 -6.15 6.28 11.47
CA THR A 69 -6.34 5.11 12.33
C THR A 69 -6.02 3.82 11.55
N ILE A 70 -6.52 3.70 10.32
CA ILE A 70 -6.20 2.58 9.43
C ILE A 70 -4.68 2.50 9.19
N ALA A 71 -4.06 3.61 8.79
CA ALA A 71 -2.63 3.67 8.54
C ALA A 71 -1.77 3.27 9.76
N LYS A 72 -2.12 3.76 10.94
CA LYS A 72 -1.45 3.39 12.19
C LYS A 72 -1.59 1.89 12.48
N ARG A 73 -2.80 1.35 12.36
CA ARG A 73 -3.05 -0.07 12.59
C ARG A 73 -2.23 -0.96 11.64
N VAL A 74 -2.28 -0.68 10.35
CA VAL A 74 -1.52 -1.42 9.32
C VAL A 74 -0.03 -1.39 9.65
N HIS A 75 0.52 -0.21 9.92
CA HIS A 75 1.94 -0.07 10.27
C HIS A 75 2.30 -0.76 11.59
N SER A 76 1.42 -0.75 12.58
CA SER A 76 1.64 -1.45 13.87
C SER A 76 1.71 -2.97 13.66
N ILE A 77 0.84 -3.53 12.82
CA ILE A 77 0.87 -4.94 12.46
C ILE A 77 2.17 -5.30 11.74
N ALA A 78 2.58 -4.53 10.74
CA ALA A 78 3.84 -4.75 10.03
C ALA A 78 5.05 -4.66 10.97
N THR A 79 5.06 -3.68 11.88
CA THR A 79 6.11 -3.51 12.89
C THR A 79 6.16 -4.69 13.86
N TYR A 80 5.00 -5.18 14.29
CA TYR A 80 4.92 -6.35 15.16
C TYR A 80 5.46 -7.60 14.44
N LEU A 81 5.00 -7.84 13.21
CA LEU A 81 5.49 -8.93 12.36
C LEU A 81 7.01 -8.87 12.21
N ASN A 82 7.55 -7.71 11.85
CA ASN A 82 9.00 -7.55 11.75
C ASN A 82 9.73 -7.97 13.03
N LYS A 83 9.28 -7.50 14.19
CA LYS A 83 9.87 -7.84 15.48
C LYS A 83 9.78 -9.35 15.79
N ALA A 84 8.63 -9.96 15.51
CA ALA A 84 8.42 -11.39 15.74
C ALA A 84 9.29 -12.23 14.79
N LEU A 85 9.32 -11.90 13.51
CA LEU A 85 10.09 -12.61 12.50
C LEU A 85 11.61 -12.46 12.72
N THR A 86 12.07 -11.30 13.19
CA THR A 86 13.49 -11.11 13.56
C THR A 86 13.91 -12.07 14.66
N LYS A 87 13.06 -12.36 15.65
CA LYS A 87 13.34 -13.33 16.71
C LYS A 87 13.44 -14.77 16.18
N LEU A 88 12.79 -15.07 15.06
CA LEU A 88 12.84 -16.35 14.36
C LEU A 88 13.99 -16.45 13.34
N GLY A 89 14.88 -15.45 13.29
CA GLY A 89 16.03 -15.42 12.40
C GLY A 89 15.78 -14.87 11.00
N TYR A 90 14.57 -14.37 10.68
CA TYR A 90 14.31 -13.65 9.43
C TYR A 90 14.87 -12.24 9.52
N VAL A 91 15.46 -11.74 8.42
CA VAL A 91 16.09 -10.42 8.40
C VAL A 91 15.36 -9.50 7.44
N GLN A 92 14.77 -8.43 7.97
CA GLN A 92 14.19 -7.36 7.16
C GLN A 92 15.30 -6.54 6.49
N LYS A 93 15.28 -6.48 5.16
CA LYS A 93 16.33 -5.81 4.37
C LYS A 93 16.10 -4.33 4.15
N ASN A 94 14.84 -3.88 4.17
CA ASN A 94 14.54 -2.46 4.04
C ASN A 94 14.70 -1.79 5.41
N GLU A 95 15.51 -0.76 5.48
CA GLU A 95 15.69 0.05 6.69
C GLU A 95 14.36 0.72 7.10
N LEU A 96 13.61 1.18 6.13
CA LEU A 96 12.30 1.81 6.30
C LEU A 96 11.23 1.01 5.55
N PHE A 97 10.11 0.78 6.21
CA PHE A 97 8.93 0.14 5.63
C PHE A 97 7.66 0.75 6.22
N PHE A 98 6.55 0.55 5.54
CA PHE A 98 5.22 0.94 6.04
C PHE A 98 4.36 -0.30 6.34
N ASP A 99 3.97 -1.04 5.33
CA ASP A 99 3.09 -2.21 5.38
C ASP A 99 3.73 -3.47 4.78
N THR A 100 4.85 -3.31 4.09
CA THR A 100 5.49 -4.37 3.33
C THR A 100 6.88 -4.68 3.88
N LEU A 101 7.11 -5.95 4.20
CA LEU A 101 8.40 -6.48 4.64
C LEU A 101 9.09 -7.19 3.46
N TYR A 102 10.40 -7.01 3.36
CA TYR A 102 11.27 -7.68 2.40
C TYR A 102 12.31 -8.48 3.16
N LEU A 103 12.10 -9.79 3.23
CA LEU A 103 12.73 -10.69 4.19
C LEU A 103 13.78 -11.58 3.54
N GLU A 104 14.95 -11.63 4.14
CA GLU A 104 15.91 -12.70 3.98
C GLU A 104 15.51 -13.86 4.88
N LEU A 105 15.59 -15.08 4.37
CA LEU A 105 15.23 -16.29 5.11
C LEU A 105 16.43 -16.78 5.94
N PRO A 106 16.21 -17.37 7.13
CA PRO A 106 17.26 -18.04 7.86
C PRO A 106 17.75 -19.28 7.10
N GLU A 107 18.97 -19.75 7.38
CA GLU A 107 19.64 -20.84 6.65
C GLU A 107 18.84 -22.15 6.61
N ASN A 108 18.07 -22.45 7.65
CA ASN A 108 17.24 -23.66 7.76
C ASN A 108 15.88 -23.54 7.04
N VAL A 109 15.57 -22.39 6.41
CA VAL A 109 14.29 -22.14 5.72
C VAL A 109 14.52 -21.91 4.23
N SER A 110 14.01 -22.79 3.39
CA SER A 110 13.98 -22.57 1.94
C SER A 110 12.68 -21.87 1.52
N GLN A 111 12.74 -21.08 0.43
CA GLN A 111 11.53 -20.52 -0.17
C GLN A 111 10.48 -21.57 -0.50
N GLN A 112 10.91 -22.76 -0.97
CA GLN A 112 10.01 -23.85 -1.32
C GLN A 112 9.27 -24.39 -0.09
N LYS A 113 9.98 -24.59 1.05
CA LYS A 113 9.37 -24.99 2.32
C LYS A 113 8.32 -23.98 2.78
N LEU A 114 8.71 -22.70 2.81
CA LEU A 114 7.83 -21.61 3.21
C LEU A 114 6.60 -21.52 2.30
N ARG A 115 6.79 -21.64 0.98
CA ARG A 115 5.71 -21.62 -0.01
C ARG A 115 4.71 -22.75 0.20
N THR A 116 5.19 -23.96 0.42
CA THR A 116 4.31 -25.12 0.67
C THR A 116 3.44 -24.90 1.92
N ILE A 117 4.04 -24.40 3.00
CA ILE A 117 3.32 -24.10 4.25
C ILE A 117 2.33 -22.97 4.04
N ALA A 118 2.73 -21.87 3.38
CA ALA A 118 1.85 -20.73 3.12
C ALA A 118 0.63 -21.13 2.28
N LEU A 119 0.84 -21.91 1.21
CA LEU A 119 -0.27 -22.42 0.37
C LEU A 119 -1.21 -23.34 1.13
N SER A 120 -0.70 -24.18 2.04
CA SER A 120 -1.56 -25.03 2.89
C SER A 120 -2.44 -24.23 3.86
N LYS A 121 -2.10 -22.98 4.11
CA LYS A 121 -2.85 -22.01 4.92
C LYS A 121 -3.61 -20.99 4.06
N GLU A 122 -3.70 -21.23 2.74
CA GLU A 122 -4.38 -20.35 1.77
C GLU A 122 -3.78 -18.92 1.72
N VAL A 123 -2.48 -18.79 1.98
CA VAL A 123 -1.74 -17.51 1.96
C VAL A 123 -0.76 -17.48 0.79
N ASN A 124 -0.78 -16.40 0.03
CA ASN A 124 0.19 -16.12 -1.02
C ASN A 124 1.21 -15.07 -0.52
N LEU A 125 2.49 -15.43 -0.63
CA LEU A 125 3.62 -14.53 -0.39
C LEU A 125 4.30 -14.19 -1.72
N ARG A 126 5.05 -13.11 -1.76
CA ARG A 126 5.88 -12.77 -2.91
C ARG A 126 7.25 -13.45 -2.78
N TYR A 127 7.60 -14.28 -3.76
CA TYR A 127 8.90 -14.96 -3.84
C TYR A 127 9.75 -14.31 -4.93
N PHE A 128 10.98 -13.93 -4.57
CA PHE A 128 11.93 -13.27 -5.49
C PHE A 128 13.01 -14.25 -5.94
N ASP A 129 13.53 -14.05 -7.15
CA ASP A 129 14.56 -14.93 -7.74
C ASP A 129 15.88 -14.93 -6.94
N ASN A 130 16.13 -13.89 -6.16
CA ASN A 130 17.30 -13.77 -5.28
C ASN A 130 17.13 -14.45 -3.91
N GLY A 131 16.11 -15.27 -3.72
CA GLY A 131 15.87 -16.01 -2.47
C GLY A 131 15.09 -15.25 -1.41
N MET A 132 14.80 -13.97 -1.61
CA MET A 132 14.04 -13.15 -0.66
C MET A 132 12.54 -13.41 -0.75
N VAL A 133 11.81 -13.05 0.32
CA VAL A 133 10.37 -13.16 0.39
C VAL A 133 9.74 -11.82 0.78
N GLY A 134 8.68 -11.42 0.07
CA GLY A 134 7.89 -10.25 0.37
C GLY A 134 6.58 -10.62 1.07
N LEU A 135 6.23 -9.84 2.08
CA LEU A 135 5.00 -9.97 2.86
C LEU A 135 4.38 -8.57 3.02
N SER A 136 3.13 -8.43 2.62
CA SER A 136 2.37 -7.17 2.79
C SER A 136 1.13 -7.40 3.65
N VAL A 137 0.80 -6.40 4.46
CA VAL A 137 -0.42 -6.35 5.28
C VAL A 137 -1.25 -5.14 4.90
N ASP A 138 -2.54 -5.23 5.12
CA ASP A 138 -3.51 -4.19 4.78
C ASP A 138 -4.55 -3.99 5.91
N GLU A 139 -5.54 -3.15 5.67
CA GLU A 139 -6.62 -2.86 6.62
C GLU A 139 -7.51 -4.06 6.93
N THR A 140 -7.49 -5.10 6.10
CA THR A 140 -8.25 -6.34 6.34
C THR A 140 -7.50 -7.33 7.21
N THR A 141 -6.20 -7.07 7.49
CA THR A 141 -5.37 -7.91 8.33
C THR A 141 -5.77 -7.71 9.81
N ASP A 142 -6.44 -8.69 10.36
CA ASP A 142 -6.83 -8.75 11.77
C ASP A 142 -5.87 -9.65 12.59
N VAL A 143 -6.14 -9.79 13.89
CA VAL A 143 -5.35 -10.64 14.79
C VAL A 143 -5.37 -12.11 14.37
N LYS A 144 -6.50 -12.60 13.81
CA LYS A 144 -6.61 -13.99 13.33
C LYS A 144 -5.69 -14.24 12.15
N LYS A 145 -5.71 -13.33 11.15
CA LYS A 145 -4.83 -13.38 9.97
C LYS A 145 -3.37 -13.21 10.38
N LEU A 146 -3.08 -12.33 11.34
CA LEU A 146 -1.74 -12.16 11.90
C LEU A 146 -1.23 -13.47 12.51
N ASN A 147 -2.05 -14.18 13.30
CA ASN A 147 -1.68 -15.47 13.88
C ASN A 147 -1.46 -16.55 12.80
N VAL A 148 -2.25 -16.55 11.73
CA VAL A 148 -2.01 -17.42 10.57
C VAL A 148 -0.65 -17.12 9.94
N LEU A 149 -0.33 -15.85 9.69
CA LEU A 149 0.98 -15.43 9.14
C LEU A 149 2.12 -15.88 10.07
N LEU A 150 2.05 -15.57 11.35
CA LEU A 150 3.07 -15.99 12.32
C LEU A 150 3.25 -17.51 12.34
N SER A 151 2.16 -18.28 12.31
CA SER A 151 2.24 -19.75 12.29
C SER A 151 2.98 -20.29 11.08
N ILE A 152 2.82 -19.68 9.90
CA ILE A 152 3.53 -20.06 8.67
C ILE A 152 5.04 -19.93 8.86
N PHE A 153 5.51 -18.82 9.38
CA PHE A 153 6.92 -18.53 9.57
C PHE A 153 7.52 -19.33 10.72
N CYS A 154 6.78 -19.54 11.82
CA CYS A 154 7.20 -20.40 12.93
C CYS A 154 7.37 -21.84 12.48
N ILE A 155 6.39 -22.42 11.77
CA ILE A 155 6.47 -23.80 11.27
C ILE A 155 7.64 -23.95 10.27
N ALA A 156 7.85 -22.95 9.40
CA ALA A 156 8.97 -22.98 8.45
C ALA A 156 10.33 -22.97 9.15
N ALA A 157 10.47 -22.21 10.23
CA ALA A 157 11.69 -22.13 11.05
C ALA A 157 11.85 -23.28 12.05
N GLU A 158 10.84 -24.16 12.20
CA GLU A 158 10.78 -25.24 13.20
C GLU A 158 10.78 -24.71 14.65
N GLU A 159 10.16 -23.54 14.84
CA GLU A 159 10.07 -22.85 16.12
C GLU A 159 8.63 -22.93 16.69
N PRO A 160 8.47 -22.78 18.01
CA PRO A 160 7.14 -22.74 18.64
C PRO A 160 6.26 -21.64 18.05
N ILE A 161 4.95 -21.93 17.93
CA ILE A 161 3.99 -20.97 17.39
C ILE A 161 3.84 -19.79 18.36
N ILE A 162 4.00 -18.59 17.81
CA ILE A 162 3.74 -17.34 18.52
C ILE A 162 2.26 -16.98 18.33
N GLU A 163 1.53 -16.87 19.44
CA GLU A 163 0.15 -16.41 19.44
C GLU A 163 0.03 -14.97 19.98
N VAL A 164 -0.80 -14.20 19.32
CA VAL A 164 -1.06 -12.78 19.62
C VAL A 164 -2.54 -12.60 19.90
N THR A 165 -2.86 -11.91 20.97
CA THR A 165 -4.24 -11.56 21.32
C THR A 165 -4.59 -10.11 20.96
N ASP A 166 -3.58 -9.24 20.93
CA ASP A 166 -3.75 -7.83 20.59
C ASP A 166 -2.44 -7.24 20.04
N VAL A 167 -2.55 -6.24 19.17
CA VAL A 167 -1.40 -5.47 18.68
C VAL A 167 -1.52 -4.04 19.21
N THR A 168 -0.74 -3.73 20.22
CA THR A 168 -0.64 -2.36 20.71
C THR A 168 -0.07 -1.44 19.64
N GLU A 169 -0.68 -0.27 19.44
CA GLU A 169 -0.25 0.72 18.46
C GLU A 169 1.15 1.26 18.79
N ASN A 170 2.16 0.67 18.18
CA ASN A 170 3.54 1.14 18.22
C ASN A 170 3.98 1.59 16.82
N SER A 171 3.57 2.79 16.43
CA SER A 171 4.03 3.38 15.17
C SER A 171 5.51 3.75 15.30
N SER A 172 6.36 3.01 14.60
CA SER A 172 7.80 3.28 14.50
C SER A 172 8.17 4.21 13.33
N ILE A 173 7.16 4.83 12.67
CA ILE A 173 7.41 5.76 11.55
C ILE A 173 8.30 6.90 12.03
N ASN A 174 9.43 7.07 11.35
CA ASN A 174 10.37 8.16 11.61
C ASN A 174 9.62 9.50 11.58
N ARG A 175 9.90 10.34 12.57
CA ARG A 175 9.27 11.65 12.71
C ARG A 175 9.38 12.53 11.47
N GLU A 176 10.47 12.41 10.71
CA GLU A 176 10.71 13.15 9.48
C GLU A 176 9.78 12.72 8.34
N MET A 177 9.34 11.46 8.32
CA MET A 177 8.43 10.90 7.32
C MET A 177 6.95 11.12 7.65
N ARG A 178 6.64 11.64 8.84
CA ARG A 178 5.25 11.90 9.23
C ARG A 178 4.73 13.14 8.54
N ARG A 179 3.53 13.05 7.99
CA ARG A 179 2.84 14.22 7.44
C ARG A 179 2.65 15.29 8.52
N ARG A 180 3.02 16.52 8.20
CA ARG A 180 2.87 17.70 9.08
C ARG A 180 1.76 18.64 8.62
N THR A 181 1.29 18.49 7.38
CA THR A 181 0.23 19.32 6.79
C THR A 181 -1.14 18.67 7.01
N SER A 182 -2.17 19.50 7.16
CA SER A 182 -3.56 19.04 7.12
C SER A 182 -3.91 18.47 5.74
N PHE A 183 -4.89 17.57 5.69
CA PHE A 183 -5.42 16.98 4.47
C PHE A 183 -6.89 16.64 4.67
N LEU A 184 -7.66 16.45 3.58
CA LEU A 184 -9.09 16.19 3.61
C LEU A 184 -9.85 17.20 4.50
N THR A 185 -9.49 18.49 4.39
CA THR A 185 -10.05 19.55 5.22
C THR A 185 -11.40 20.05 4.75
N HIS A 186 -11.81 19.71 3.53
CA HIS A 186 -13.15 20.06 3.02
C HIS A 186 -14.23 19.33 3.82
N GLU A 187 -15.34 20.02 4.07
CA GLU A 187 -16.42 19.47 4.91
C GLU A 187 -17.02 18.16 4.41
N VAL A 188 -16.97 17.88 3.10
CA VAL A 188 -17.45 16.61 2.52
C VAL A 188 -16.80 15.38 3.15
N PHE A 189 -15.53 15.47 3.56
CA PHE A 189 -14.79 14.38 4.20
C PHE A 189 -15.07 14.23 5.70
N ASN A 190 -15.91 15.11 6.26
CA ASN A 190 -16.22 15.12 7.69
C ASN A 190 -17.73 15.11 7.97
N LYS A 191 -18.54 14.95 6.92
CA LYS A 191 -20.00 15.08 7.00
C LYS A 191 -20.73 13.80 6.60
N TYR A 192 -20.21 13.05 5.64
CA TYR A 192 -20.89 11.91 5.05
C TYR A 192 -20.11 10.63 5.34
N HIS A 193 -20.59 9.84 6.30
CA HIS A 193 -19.91 8.64 6.79
C HIS A 193 -20.77 7.37 6.69
N THR A 194 -21.90 7.44 6.02
CA THR A 194 -22.76 6.29 5.76
C THR A 194 -23.07 6.16 4.27
N GLU A 195 -23.39 4.95 3.83
CA GLU A 195 -23.73 4.66 2.45
C GLU A 195 -24.91 5.53 1.93
N THR A 196 -25.90 5.78 2.80
CA THR A 196 -27.09 6.55 2.45
C THR A 196 -26.84 8.07 2.40
N GLU A 197 -25.79 8.55 3.03
CA GLU A 197 -25.43 9.97 3.04
C GLU A 197 -24.48 10.34 1.88
N MET A 198 -23.74 9.38 1.37
CA MET A 198 -22.83 9.53 0.22
C MET A 198 -23.58 9.38 -1.12
#